data_3774bebe51a72f3046f3370609c64aa1
#
_entry.id   3774bebe51a72f3046f3370609c64aa1
#
_cell.length_a   1.000
_cell.length_b   1.000
_cell.length_c   1.000
_cell.angle_alpha   90.00
_cell.angle_beta   90.00
_cell.angle_gamma   90.00
#
_symmetry.space_group_name_H-M   'P 1'
#
loop_
_entity.id
_entity.type
_entity.pdbx_description
1 polymer ?
#
loop_
_entity_poly.entity_id
_entity_poly.type
_entity_poly.pdbx_seq_one_letter_code
_entity_poly.pdbx_strand_id
1 'polypeptide(L)'
;DLARRLESSLPMQRHDFVLRFMKGRFDSRELAVAAAMSVRLDIDKPYYGMVLCPEQEQNDQPFTMQEEPLNRVTGVTVCSVEMAAMNNFLYVVFADTEQGLHDVANALHQICIERYGHACVAMSNAHQNFTHAPACYLEAATAYDNRFVMDDSSVLEYSFVSVNLRDI
;
A
#
# COMPACT_ATOMS: atom_id res chain seq x y z
N ASP A 1 18.59 26.81 5.66
CA ASP A 1 18.89 26.34 4.34
C ASP A 1 17.64 25.80 3.63
N LEU A 2 17.31 26.34 2.47
CA LEU A 2 16.12 25.96 1.72
C LEU A 2 16.13 24.48 1.31
N ALA A 3 17.28 23.96 0.90
CA ALA A 3 17.41 22.54 0.49
C ALA A 3 17.10 21.62 1.66
N ARG A 4 17.58 21.90 2.86
CA ARG A 4 17.28 21.11 4.05
C ARG A 4 15.80 21.18 4.42
N ARG A 5 15.18 22.35 4.29
CA ARG A 5 13.75 22.52 4.56
C ARG A 5 12.90 21.70 3.59
N LEU A 6 13.27 21.68 2.31
CA LEU A 6 12.57 20.89 1.31
C LEU A 6 12.72 19.38 1.60
N GLU A 7 13.92 18.93 1.94
CA GLU A 7 14.14 17.53 2.28
C GLU A 7 13.40 17.11 3.56
N SER A 8 13.39 17.97 4.59
CA SER A 8 12.71 17.64 5.85
C SER A 8 11.19 17.61 5.70
N SER A 9 10.61 18.32 4.72
CA SER A 9 9.17 18.33 4.46
C SER A 9 8.72 17.23 3.49
N LEU A 10 9.65 16.55 2.82
CA LEU A 10 9.34 15.55 1.81
C LEU A 10 8.47 14.39 2.33
N PRO A 11 8.74 13.80 3.51
CA PRO A 11 7.87 12.74 4.04
C PRO A 11 6.42 13.20 4.25
N MET A 12 6.22 14.43 4.72
CA MET A 12 4.88 15.00 4.89
C MET A 12 4.20 15.21 3.55
N GLN A 13 4.91 15.72 2.55
CA GLN A 13 4.38 15.93 1.20
C GLN A 13 4.00 14.59 0.55
N ARG A 14 4.81 13.56 0.74
CA ARG A 14 4.51 12.22 0.24
C ARG A 14 3.28 11.63 0.94
N HIS A 15 3.16 11.83 2.24
CA HIS A 15 1.99 11.41 3.01
C HIS A 15 0.73 12.07 2.46
N ASP A 16 0.76 13.38 2.23
CA ASP A 16 -0.37 14.12 1.67
C ASP A 16 -0.72 13.62 0.26
N PHE A 17 0.28 13.33 -0.57
CA PHE A 17 0.07 12.76 -1.89
C PHE A 17 -0.67 11.42 -1.81
N VAL A 18 -0.21 10.52 -0.93
CA VAL A 18 -0.82 9.19 -0.78
C VAL A 18 -2.29 9.31 -0.36
N LEU A 19 -2.59 10.19 0.58
CA LEU A 19 -3.96 10.42 1.02
C LEU A 19 -4.84 10.97 -0.09
N ARG A 20 -4.33 11.93 -0.88
CA ARG A 20 -5.06 12.48 -2.03
C ARG A 20 -5.32 11.42 -3.08
N PHE A 21 -4.31 10.59 -3.37
CA PHE A 21 -4.43 9.50 -4.34
C PHE A 21 -5.49 8.50 -3.87
N MET A 22 -5.40 8.05 -2.63
CA MET A 22 -6.33 7.08 -2.05
C MET A 22 -7.77 7.57 -2.11
N LYS A 23 -7.99 8.87 -1.92
CA LYS A 23 -9.33 9.47 -1.94
C LYS A 23 -9.83 9.80 -3.34
N GLY A 24 -9.05 9.50 -4.38
CA GLY A 24 -9.42 9.76 -5.76
C GLY A 24 -9.53 11.23 -6.11
N ARG A 25 -8.67 12.07 -5.52
CA ARG A 25 -8.78 13.52 -5.66
C ARG A 25 -7.96 14.10 -6.82
N PHE A 26 -7.43 13.26 -7.69
CA PHE A 26 -6.78 13.72 -8.92
C PHE A 26 -7.72 13.55 -10.09
N ASP A 27 -7.94 14.63 -10.86
CA ASP A 27 -8.87 14.65 -11.98
C ASP A 27 -8.39 13.85 -13.19
N SER A 28 -7.07 13.62 -13.29
CA SER A 28 -6.48 12.87 -14.39
C SER A 28 -5.22 12.15 -13.95
N ARG A 29 -4.82 11.14 -14.73
CA ARG A 29 -3.55 10.45 -14.52
C ARG A 29 -2.37 11.41 -14.60
N GLU A 30 -2.40 12.33 -15.57
CA GLU A 30 -1.32 13.30 -15.80
C GLU A 30 -1.11 14.21 -14.59
N LEU A 31 -2.19 14.64 -13.95
CA LEU A 31 -2.11 15.45 -12.74
C LEU A 31 -1.54 14.65 -11.56
N ALA A 32 -1.95 13.40 -11.42
CA ALA A 32 -1.42 12.52 -10.37
C ALA A 32 0.07 12.25 -10.57
N VAL A 33 0.49 11.93 -11.80
CA VAL A 33 1.90 11.68 -12.13
C VAL A 33 2.74 12.93 -11.86
N ALA A 34 2.27 14.11 -12.26
CA ALA A 34 2.98 15.37 -12.03
C ALA A 34 3.12 15.67 -10.53
N ALA A 35 2.04 15.47 -9.75
CA ALA A 35 2.07 15.66 -8.31
C ALA A 35 3.06 14.69 -7.62
N ALA A 36 3.08 13.44 -8.07
CA ALA A 36 4.02 12.44 -7.55
C ALA A 36 5.47 12.81 -7.87
N MET A 37 5.74 13.28 -9.08
CA MET A 37 7.08 13.71 -9.47
C MET A 37 7.58 14.87 -8.61
N SER A 38 6.70 15.78 -8.20
CA SER A 38 7.07 16.89 -7.34
C SER A 38 7.52 16.44 -5.95
N VAL A 39 7.16 15.23 -5.54
CA VAL A 39 7.60 14.61 -4.28
C VAL A 39 8.54 13.43 -4.52
N ARG A 40 9.17 13.39 -5.69
CA ARG A 40 10.19 12.41 -6.08
C ARG A 40 9.66 10.97 -6.12
N LEU A 41 8.42 10.79 -6.58
CA LEU A 41 7.82 9.47 -6.81
C LEU A 41 7.50 9.31 -8.28
N ASP A 42 7.98 8.21 -8.87
CA ASP A 42 7.65 7.84 -10.25
C ASP A 42 6.50 6.84 -10.22
N ILE A 43 5.28 7.33 -10.50
CA ILE A 43 4.08 6.49 -10.50
C ILE A 43 3.53 6.27 -11.91
N ASP A 44 4.26 6.69 -12.96
CA ASP A 44 3.82 6.51 -14.35
C ASP A 44 4.02 5.06 -14.77
N LYS A 45 3.19 4.19 -14.24
CA LYS A 45 3.21 2.74 -14.44
C LYS A 45 1.81 2.26 -14.79
N PRO A 46 1.68 1.17 -15.58
CA PRO A 46 0.37 0.72 -16.04
C PRO A 46 -0.56 0.20 -14.94
N TYR A 47 0.00 -0.30 -13.83
CA TYR A 47 -0.80 -0.93 -12.78
C TYR A 47 -0.54 -0.29 -11.43
N TYR A 48 -1.55 -0.30 -10.57
CA TYR A 48 -1.38 0.02 -9.16
C TYR A 48 -2.31 -0.87 -8.32
N GLY A 49 -1.98 -0.99 -7.07
CA GLY A 49 -2.81 -1.68 -6.10
C GLY A 49 -2.50 -1.17 -4.70
N MET A 50 -3.24 -1.67 -3.72
CA MET A 50 -3.07 -1.28 -2.34
C MET A 50 -2.92 -2.50 -1.45
N VAL A 51 -2.05 -2.36 -0.45
CA VAL A 51 -1.74 -3.43 0.50
C VAL A 51 -1.89 -2.86 1.90
N LEU A 52 -2.65 -3.55 2.74
CA LEU A 52 -2.82 -3.21 4.14
C LEU A 52 -2.09 -4.22 5.02
N CYS A 53 -1.42 -3.69 6.02
CA CYS A 53 -0.68 -4.48 7.00
C CYS A 53 -1.03 -3.96 8.39
N PRO A 54 -1.28 -4.83 9.40
CA PRO A 54 -1.58 -4.36 10.74
C PRO A 54 -0.41 -3.61 11.34
N GLU A 55 -0.72 -2.59 12.13
CA GLU A 55 0.26 -2.00 13.03
C GLU A 55 0.51 -3.00 14.14
N GLN A 56 1.75 -3.46 14.26
CA GLN A 56 2.13 -4.41 15.31
C GLN A 56 3.13 -3.77 16.26
N GLU A 57 2.73 -3.65 17.51
CA GLU A 57 3.62 -3.24 18.59
C GLU A 57 4.13 -4.50 19.27
N GLN A 58 5.44 -4.74 19.18
CA GLN A 58 6.08 -5.79 19.95
C GLN A 58 7.32 -5.23 20.63
N ASN A 59 7.42 -5.50 21.93
CA ASN A 59 8.64 -5.23 22.72
C ASN A 59 9.11 -3.78 22.66
N ASP A 60 8.18 -2.83 22.77
CA ASP A 60 8.47 -1.38 22.78
C ASP A 60 9.07 -0.83 21.49
N GLN A 61 9.06 -1.63 20.40
CA GLN A 61 9.50 -1.15 19.09
C GLN A 61 8.31 -1.02 18.15
N PRO A 62 7.94 0.22 17.77
CA PRO A 62 6.87 0.40 16.80
C PRO A 62 7.28 -0.17 15.43
N PHE A 63 6.30 -0.69 14.72
CA PHE A 63 6.52 -1.12 13.34
C PHE A 63 6.87 0.11 12.50
N THR A 64 8.02 0.06 11.83
CA THR A 64 8.46 1.11 10.91
C THR A 64 8.01 0.73 9.51
N MET A 65 7.43 1.67 8.79
CA MET A 65 7.01 1.47 7.41
C MET A 65 8.20 1.04 6.54
N GLN A 66 8.04 -0.05 5.79
CA GLN A 66 9.12 -0.69 5.06
C GLN A 66 9.11 -0.30 3.57
N GLU A 67 9.12 1.02 3.28
CA GLU A 67 9.12 1.47 1.88
C GLU A 67 10.41 1.11 1.15
N GLU A 68 11.57 1.33 1.76
CA GLU A 68 12.85 1.13 1.10
C GLU A 68 13.07 -0.31 0.65
N PRO A 69 12.91 -1.33 1.52
CA PRO A 69 13.04 -2.72 1.05
C PRO A 69 12.02 -3.09 -0.01
N LEU A 70 10.79 -2.58 0.06
CA LEU A 70 9.75 -2.88 -0.91
C LEU A 70 10.05 -2.25 -2.27
N ASN A 71 10.65 -1.07 -2.29
CA ASN A 71 11.06 -0.41 -3.53
C ASN A 71 12.23 -1.11 -4.25
N ARG A 72 12.84 -2.11 -3.63
CA ARG A 72 13.86 -2.93 -4.27
C ARG A 72 13.27 -3.99 -5.19
N VAL A 73 11.97 -4.25 -5.10
CA VAL A 73 11.28 -5.13 -6.06
C VAL A 73 11.34 -4.47 -7.43
N THR A 74 11.71 -5.24 -8.44
CA THR A 74 11.91 -4.72 -9.81
C THR A 74 10.62 -4.17 -10.38
N GLY A 75 10.69 -2.95 -10.93
CA GLY A 75 9.57 -2.35 -11.65
C GLY A 75 8.45 -1.81 -10.76
N VAL A 76 8.71 -1.54 -9.48
CA VAL A 76 7.69 -0.98 -8.59
C VAL A 76 8.12 0.34 -7.98
N THR A 77 7.13 1.15 -7.64
CA THR A 77 7.27 2.31 -6.75
C THR A 77 6.25 2.16 -5.64
N VAL A 78 6.72 2.16 -4.40
CA VAL A 78 5.88 1.95 -3.22
C VAL A 78 5.91 3.21 -2.37
N CYS A 79 4.74 3.69 -1.99
CA CYS A 79 4.60 4.76 -1.02
C CYS A 79 3.60 4.33 0.05
N SER A 80 3.70 4.89 1.24
CA SER A 80 2.95 4.39 2.37
C SER A 80 2.39 5.52 3.22
N VAL A 81 1.37 5.17 4.00
CA VAL A 81 0.80 6.05 5.01
C VAL A 81 0.38 5.22 6.22
N GLU A 82 0.61 5.77 7.40
CA GLU A 82 0.12 5.18 8.64
C GLU A 82 -1.34 5.58 8.83
N MET A 83 -2.21 4.57 8.97
CA MET A 83 -3.64 4.76 9.23
C MET A 83 -3.88 4.54 10.71
N ALA A 84 -3.48 5.51 11.53
CA ALA A 84 -3.47 5.38 12.99
C ALA A 84 -4.86 5.06 13.57
N ALA A 85 -5.92 5.67 13.01
CA ALA A 85 -7.29 5.43 13.46
C ALA A 85 -7.74 3.98 13.21
N MET A 86 -7.12 3.29 12.26
CA MET A 86 -7.44 1.91 11.89
C MET A 86 -6.40 0.91 12.39
N ASN A 87 -5.35 1.39 13.05
CA ASN A 87 -4.23 0.58 13.53
C ASN A 87 -3.58 -0.26 12.42
N ASN A 88 -3.40 0.34 11.24
CA ASN A 88 -2.75 -0.34 10.13
C ASN A 88 -1.91 0.63 9.30
N PHE A 89 -1.06 0.04 8.43
CA PHE A 89 -0.29 0.76 7.42
C PHE A 89 -0.86 0.46 6.05
N LEU A 90 -1.00 1.49 5.24
CA LEU A 90 -1.40 1.37 3.84
C LEU A 90 -0.17 1.57 2.95
N TYR A 91 0.05 0.64 2.04
CA TYR A 91 1.06 0.74 0.99
C TYR A 91 0.36 0.85 -0.35
N VAL A 92 0.66 1.92 -1.10
CA VAL A 92 0.20 2.05 -2.48
C VAL A 92 1.35 1.62 -3.38
N VAL A 93 1.09 0.65 -4.23
CA VAL A 93 2.09 0.03 -5.09
C VAL A 93 1.77 0.38 -6.54
N PHE A 94 2.72 1.01 -7.22
CA PHE A 94 2.65 1.27 -8.66
C PHE A 94 3.64 0.32 -9.33
N ALA A 95 3.20 -0.43 -10.34
CA ALA A 95 3.99 -1.51 -10.90
C ALA A 95 3.89 -1.59 -12.41
N ASP A 96 4.97 -2.07 -13.04
CA ASP A 96 5.02 -2.30 -14.48
C ASP A 96 4.14 -3.49 -14.89
N THR A 97 3.93 -4.44 -13.97
CA THR A 97 3.11 -5.64 -14.20
C THR A 97 2.20 -5.89 -13.00
N GLU A 98 1.12 -6.66 -13.22
CA GLU A 98 0.26 -7.09 -12.11
C GLU A 98 1.02 -7.92 -11.08
N GLN A 99 1.99 -8.72 -11.55
CA GLN A 99 2.81 -9.54 -10.67
C GLN A 99 3.60 -8.71 -9.66
N GLY A 100 3.96 -7.48 -10.02
CA GLY A 100 4.67 -6.57 -9.12
C GLY A 100 3.90 -6.30 -7.83
N LEU A 101 2.57 -6.19 -7.89
CA LEU A 101 1.74 -6.03 -6.70
C LEU A 101 1.83 -7.25 -5.78
N HIS A 102 1.75 -8.46 -6.36
CA HIS A 102 1.91 -9.71 -5.60
C HIS A 102 3.30 -9.81 -4.98
N ASP A 103 4.33 -9.43 -5.73
CA ASP A 103 5.71 -9.50 -5.24
C ASP A 103 5.92 -8.58 -4.04
N VAL A 104 5.34 -7.39 -4.06
CA VAL A 104 5.41 -6.45 -2.93
C VAL A 104 4.65 -7.01 -1.73
N ALA A 105 3.43 -7.52 -1.93
CA ALA A 105 2.63 -8.08 -0.85
C ALA A 105 3.35 -9.27 -0.18
N ASN A 106 3.96 -10.15 -0.98
CA ASN A 106 4.72 -11.28 -0.47
C ASN A 106 5.98 -10.84 0.27
N ALA A 107 6.69 -9.82 -0.26
CA ALA A 107 7.88 -9.27 0.40
C ALA A 107 7.53 -8.66 1.75
N LEU A 108 6.44 -7.89 1.81
CA LEU A 108 5.97 -7.29 3.06
C LEU A 108 5.58 -8.36 4.07
N HIS A 109 4.86 -9.38 3.62
CA HIS A 109 4.47 -10.51 4.46
C HIS A 109 5.69 -11.20 5.05
N GLN A 110 6.72 -11.45 4.23
CA GLN A 110 7.96 -12.09 4.68
C GLN A 110 8.69 -11.24 5.73
N ILE A 111 8.76 -9.93 5.51
CA ILE A 111 9.37 -9.00 6.47
C ILE A 111 8.64 -9.08 7.82
N CYS A 112 7.31 -9.08 7.79
CA CYS A 112 6.50 -9.14 9.00
C CYS A 112 6.64 -10.49 9.73
N ILE A 113 6.67 -11.59 8.99
CA ILE A 113 6.86 -12.92 9.58
C ILE A 113 8.22 -13.01 10.27
N GLU A 114 9.28 -12.55 9.62
CA GLU A 114 10.62 -12.57 10.20
C GLU A 114 10.72 -11.71 11.47
N ARG A 115 10.00 -10.59 11.49
CA ARG A 115 10.09 -9.63 12.58
C ARG A 115 9.14 -9.95 13.74
N TYR A 116 7.94 -10.43 13.47
CA TYR A 116 6.88 -10.61 14.46
C TYR A 116 6.40 -12.06 14.60
N GLY A 117 6.84 -12.95 13.73
CA GLY A 117 6.43 -14.36 13.72
C GLY A 117 5.04 -14.62 13.18
N HIS A 118 4.23 -13.61 13.02
CA HIS A 118 2.82 -13.72 12.60
C HIS A 118 2.42 -12.42 11.91
N ALA A 119 1.82 -12.50 10.76
CA ALA A 119 1.32 -11.30 10.08
C ALA A 119 0.27 -11.65 9.05
N CYS A 120 -0.75 -10.79 8.95
CA CYS A 120 -1.72 -10.81 7.88
C CYS A 120 -1.46 -9.59 6.99
N VAL A 121 -1.37 -9.82 5.70
CA VAL A 121 -1.23 -8.76 4.69
C VAL A 121 -2.40 -8.91 3.73
N ALA A 122 -3.17 -7.85 3.54
CA ALA A 122 -4.32 -7.86 2.65
C ALA A 122 -4.03 -7.01 1.41
N MET A 123 -4.42 -7.49 0.24
CA MET A 123 -4.16 -6.78 -1.02
C MET A 123 -5.41 -6.66 -1.87
N SER A 124 -5.51 -5.53 -2.57
CA SER A 124 -6.54 -5.27 -3.56
C SER A 124 -6.27 -6.04 -4.86
N ASN A 125 -7.20 -5.96 -5.80
CA ASN A 125 -6.90 -6.26 -7.19
C ASN A 125 -5.96 -5.21 -7.77
N ALA A 126 -5.30 -5.54 -8.88
CA ALA A 126 -4.55 -4.56 -9.66
C ALA A 126 -5.51 -3.71 -10.49
N HIS A 127 -5.27 -2.42 -10.56
CA HIS A 127 -6.06 -1.46 -11.30
C HIS A 127 -5.19 -0.68 -12.27
N GLN A 128 -5.79 -0.14 -13.31
CA GLN A 128 -5.10 0.71 -14.28
C GLN A 128 -5.61 2.16 -14.25
N ASN A 129 -6.88 2.36 -13.92
CA ASN A 129 -7.50 3.69 -13.90
C ASN A 129 -7.30 4.35 -12.55
N PHE A 130 -6.58 5.47 -12.51
CA PHE A 130 -6.25 6.18 -11.27
C PHE A 130 -7.47 6.75 -10.55
N THR A 131 -8.60 6.94 -11.26
CA THR A 131 -9.83 7.41 -10.62
C THR A 131 -10.51 6.31 -9.78
N HIS A 132 -10.09 5.05 -9.95
CA HIS A 132 -10.61 3.92 -9.18
C HIS A 132 -9.90 3.70 -7.84
N ALA A 133 -9.04 4.63 -7.42
CA ALA A 133 -8.29 4.47 -6.17
C ALA A 133 -9.17 4.26 -4.93
N PRO A 134 -10.31 4.98 -4.76
CA PRO A 134 -11.20 4.67 -3.62
C PRO A 134 -11.74 3.24 -3.63
N ALA A 135 -12.13 2.72 -4.79
CA ALA A 135 -12.59 1.34 -4.92
C ALA A 135 -11.46 0.35 -4.63
N CYS A 136 -10.26 0.65 -5.08
CA CYS A 136 -9.07 -0.16 -4.80
C CYS A 136 -8.81 -0.24 -3.29
N TYR A 137 -8.91 0.88 -2.58
CA TYR A 137 -8.77 0.90 -1.13
C TYR A 137 -9.83 0.04 -0.45
N LEU A 138 -11.09 0.13 -0.88
CA LEU A 138 -12.17 -0.67 -0.33
C LEU A 138 -11.94 -2.17 -0.52
N GLU A 139 -11.34 -2.58 -1.63
CA GLU A 139 -10.98 -3.98 -1.86
C GLU A 139 -9.96 -4.47 -0.83
N ALA A 140 -8.89 -3.72 -0.64
CA ALA A 140 -7.88 -4.06 0.35
C ALA A 140 -8.45 -4.08 1.77
N ALA A 141 -9.28 -3.09 2.10
CA ALA A 141 -9.92 -2.99 3.41
C ALA A 141 -10.89 -4.15 3.65
N THR A 142 -11.65 -4.56 2.64
CA THR A 142 -12.56 -5.71 2.72
C THR A 142 -11.77 -6.99 2.99
N ALA A 143 -10.69 -7.22 2.26
CA ALA A 143 -9.83 -8.37 2.50
C ALA A 143 -9.27 -8.35 3.92
N TYR A 144 -8.80 -7.20 4.37
CA TYR A 144 -8.23 -7.02 5.71
C TYR A 144 -9.26 -7.29 6.82
N ASP A 145 -10.49 -6.79 6.64
CA ASP A 145 -11.56 -6.94 7.63
C ASP A 145 -12.00 -8.41 7.81
N ASN A 146 -11.72 -9.25 6.81
CA ASN A 146 -12.07 -10.67 6.86
C ASN A 146 -10.91 -11.58 7.28
N ARG A 147 -9.81 -11.02 7.78
CA ARG A 147 -8.60 -11.79 8.14
C ARG A 147 -8.85 -12.84 9.23
N PHE A 148 -9.76 -12.59 10.16
CA PHE A 148 -10.04 -13.54 11.24
C PHE A 148 -10.90 -14.71 10.78
N VAL A 149 -11.67 -14.53 9.70
CA VAL A 149 -12.51 -15.59 9.13
C VAL A 149 -11.72 -16.44 8.14
N MET A 150 -10.74 -15.84 7.47
CA MET A 150 -9.90 -16.50 6.48
C MET A 150 -8.66 -17.12 7.16
N ASP A 151 -7.48 -16.71 6.74
CA ASP A 151 -6.23 -17.12 7.37
C ASP A 151 -5.52 -15.84 7.83
N ASP A 152 -5.42 -15.67 9.14
CA ASP A 152 -4.92 -14.43 9.73
C ASP A 152 -3.39 -14.31 9.73
N SER A 153 -2.68 -15.25 9.11
CA SER A 153 -1.22 -15.21 8.98
C SER A 153 -0.76 -15.45 7.53
N SER A 154 -1.44 -14.83 6.58
CA SER A 154 -1.13 -15.02 5.17
C SER A 154 -1.31 -13.72 4.38
N VAL A 155 -1.06 -13.79 3.07
CA VAL A 155 -1.43 -12.74 2.13
C VAL A 155 -2.87 -13.01 1.68
N LEU A 156 -3.79 -12.10 2.02
CA LEU A 156 -5.20 -12.21 1.66
C LEU A 156 -5.46 -11.38 0.40
N GLU A 157 -5.74 -12.04 -0.70
CA GLU A 157 -6.08 -11.38 -1.96
C GLU A 157 -7.58 -11.11 -2.00
N TYR A 158 -7.98 -9.89 -2.34
CA TYR A 158 -9.38 -9.50 -2.41
C TYR A 158 -10.17 -10.41 -3.36
N SER A 159 -9.60 -10.76 -4.52
CA SER A 159 -10.27 -11.64 -5.49
C SER A 159 -10.66 -12.98 -4.86
N PHE A 160 -9.79 -13.56 -4.04
CA PHE A 160 -10.05 -14.81 -3.32
C PHE A 160 -11.10 -14.62 -2.22
N VAL A 161 -10.95 -13.56 -1.42
CA VAL A 161 -11.87 -13.25 -0.32
C VAL A 161 -13.29 -13.01 -0.85
N SER A 162 -13.43 -12.23 -1.92
CA SER A 162 -14.76 -11.91 -2.48
C SER A 162 -15.50 -13.15 -2.99
N VAL A 163 -14.78 -14.11 -3.60
CA VAL A 163 -15.38 -15.37 -4.06
C VAL A 163 -15.84 -16.21 -2.86
N ASN A 164 -15.00 -16.33 -1.83
CA ASN A 164 -15.33 -17.13 -0.66
C ASN A 164 -16.48 -16.54 0.16
N LEU A 165 -16.62 -15.21 0.21
CA LEU A 165 -17.74 -14.55 0.88
C LEU A 165 -19.06 -14.78 0.14
N ARG A 166 -19.05 -14.95 -1.19
CA ARG A 166 -20.26 -15.24 -1.97
C ARG A 166 -20.80 -16.64 -1.71
N ASP A 167 -19.96 -17.56 -1.30
CA ASP A 167 -20.33 -18.95 -1.04
C ASP A 167 -20.87 -19.18 0.38
N ILE A 168 -20.92 -18.12 1.18
CA ILE A 168 -21.50 -18.11 2.51
C ILE A 168 -22.94 -17.58 2.41
#